data_b1bb3b17b9e199d755d237b58b3b176c
#
_entry.id   b1bb3b17b9e199d755d237b58b3b176c
#
_cell.length_a   1.000
_cell.length_b   1.000
_cell.length_c   1.000
_cell.angle_alpha   90.00
_cell.angle_beta   90.00
_cell.angle_gamma   90.00
#
_symmetry.space_group_name_H-M   'P 1'
#
loop_
_entity.id
_entity.type
_entity.pdbx_description
1 polymer ?
#
loop_
_entity_poly.entity_id
_entity_poly.type
_entity_poly.pdbx_seq_one_letter_code
_entity_poly.pdbx_strand_id
1 'polypeptide(L)'
;MVKLLLAGLLGLSCGLIHKASGDQGIEGTVFSVGGNRMPAPNRKPSAPKEGVRATICIYELTNISQVDRVGDAPYYQSIHTRMIRQADTDDKGHFKMLLPVGQYSIFTKKGDLFYASRRDEKNNLAPIEVLSGKMTKVKCSVESDHKPVY
;
A
#
# COMPACT_ATOMS: atom_id res chain seq x y z
N MET A 1 -8.09 35.82 -63.12
CA MET A 1 -8.28 36.02 -61.66
C MET A 1 -8.74 34.72 -61.05
N VAL A 2 -7.84 34.04 -60.43
CA VAL A 2 -8.15 32.75 -59.76
C VAL A 2 -8.17 33.00 -58.27
N LYS A 3 -9.35 32.86 -57.63
CA LYS A 3 -9.50 32.90 -56.20
C LYS A 3 -9.18 31.53 -55.61
N LEU A 4 -8.08 31.45 -54.88
CA LEU A 4 -7.71 30.27 -54.12
C LEU A 4 -8.49 30.28 -52.83
N LEU A 5 -9.44 29.36 -52.66
CA LEU A 5 -10.13 29.09 -51.41
C LEU A 5 -9.29 28.11 -50.59
N LEU A 6 -8.68 28.62 -49.54
CA LEU A 6 -7.97 27.82 -48.55
C LEU A 6 -8.98 27.30 -47.52
N ALA A 7 -9.40 26.04 -47.67
CA ALA A 7 -10.23 25.36 -46.69
C ALA A 7 -9.34 24.90 -45.52
N GLY A 8 -9.48 25.61 -44.42
CA GLY A 8 -8.85 25.21 -43.15
C GLY A 8 -9.51 23.98 -42.57
N LEU A 9 -8.79 22.88 -42.52
CA LEU A 9 -9.17 21.62 -41.83
C LEU A 9 -8.93 21.80 -40.33
N LEU A 10 -9.99 22.17 -39.57
CA LEU A 10 -9.96 22.09 -38.11
C LEU A 10 -9.98 20.60 -37.74
N GLY A 11 -8.81 20.07 -37.38
CA GLY A 11 -8.67 18.79 -36.73
C GLY A 11 -9.27 18.83 -35.35
N LEU A 12 -10.47 18.30 -35.16
CA LEU A 12 -11.10 18.07 -33.88
C LEU A 12 -10.35 16.91 -33.18
N SER A 13 -9.35 17.24 -32.39
CA SER A 13 -8.70 16.29 -31.50
C SER A 13 -9.72 15.88 -30.44
N CYS A 14 -10.45 14.80 -30.69
CA CYS A 14 -11.30 14.16 -29.71
C CYS A 14 -10.39 13.47 -28.70
N GLY A 15 -10.00 14.19 -27.64
CA GLY A 15 -9.37 13.61 -26.47
C GLY A 15 -10.34 12.60 -25.89
N LEU A 16 -10.03 11.30 -26.06
CA LEU A 16 -10.70 10.23 -25.37
C LEU A 16 -10.48 10.43 -23.87
N ILE A 17 -11.41 11.10 -23.21
CA ILE A 17 -11.53 11.10 -21.77
C ILE A 17 -11.85 9.65 -21.40
N HIS A 18 -10.83 8.89 -21.05
CA HIS A 18 -11.02 7.60 -20.39
C HIS A 18 -11.70 7.89 -19.06
N LYS A 19 -13.03 7.83 -19.05
CA LYS A 19 -13.83 7.76 -17.85
C LYS A 19 -13.33 6.54 -17.10
N ALA A 20 -12.62 6.75 -16.00
CA ALA A 20 -12.21 5.68 -15.09
C ALA A 20 -13.50 4.98 -14.62
N SER A 21 -13.82 3.89 -15.27
CA SER A 21 -15.02 3.11 -15.03
C SER A 21 -14.74 2.21 -13.82
N GLY A 22 -15.26 2.62 -12.69
CA GLY A 22 -15.21 1.83 -11.47
C GLY A 22 -14.13 2.28 -10.46
N ASP A 23 -14.34 1.94 -9.22
CA ASP A 23 -13.38 2.16 -8.14
C ASP A 23 -12.13 1.32 -8.41
N GLN A 24 -10.99 1.96 -8.47
CA GLN A 24 -9.69 1.36 -8.71
C GLN A 24 -8.75 1.74 -7.57
N GLY A 25 -8.04 0.77 -7.02
CA GLY A 25 -7.13 1.02 -5.92
C GLY A 25 -6.93 -0.20 -5.02
N ILE A 26 -6.87 0.03 -3.74
CA ILE A 26 -6.69 -1.01 -2.71
C ILE A 26 -7.74 -0.89 -1.62
N GLU A 27 -8.13 -2.03 -1.07
CA GLU A 27 -8.96 -2.12 0.14
C GLU A 27 -8.45 -3.26 1.02
N GLY A 28 -8.61 -3.15 2.32
CA GLY A 28 -8.14 -4.20 3.19
C GLY A 28 -8.35 -3.96 4.66
N THR A 29 -7.68 -4.78 5.46
CA THR A 29 -7.75 -4.71 6.92
C THR A 29 -6.36 -4.87 7.51
N VAL A 30 -6.07 -4.08 8.54
CA VAL A 30 -4.88 -4.22 9.38
C VAL A 30 -5.20 -5.02 10.60
N PHE A 31 -4.44 -6.07 10.85
CA PHE A 31 -4.58 -6.94 12.00
C PHE A 31 -3.41 -6.80 12.96
N SER A 32 -3.69 -6.83 14.25
CA SER A 32 -2.66 -7.00 15.26
C SER A 32 -2.15 -8.44 15.27
N VAL A 33 -0.84 -8.60 15.24
CA VAL A 33 -0.18 -9.89 15.39
C VAL A 33 0.50 -9.89 16.76
N GLY A 34 -0.07 -10.62 17.72
CA GLY A 34 0.53 -10.76 19.06
C GLY A 34 1.90 -11.44 19.01
N GLY A 35 2.82 -10.93 19.82
CA GLY A 35 4.15 -11.51 20.03
C GLY A 35 4.07 -12.94 20.58
N ASN A 36 5.16 -13.67 20.39
CA ASN A 36 5.42 -15.03 20.88
C ASN A 36 4.52 -16.14 20.30
N ARG A 37 4.92 -16.62 19.12
CA ARG A 37 4.30 -17.77 18.43
C ARG A 37 5.03 -19.10 18.70
N MET A 38 5.60 -19.32 19.86
CA MET A 38 6.11 -20.65 20.17
C MET A 38 4.95 -21.64 20.25
N PRO A 39 4.98 -22.75 19.51
CA PRO A 39 4.00 -23.81 19.61
C PRO A 39 4.07 -24.40 21.03
N ALA A 40 3.02 -24.21 21.82
CA ALA A 40 2.88 -24.90 23.09
C ALA A 40 1.88 -26.05 22.93
N PRO A 41 2.15 -27.25 23.46
CA PRO A 41 1.37 -28.45 23.19
C PRO A 41 -0.06 -28.45 23.71
N ASN A 42 -0.56 -27.40 24.32
CA ASN A 42 -1.97 -27.29 24.80
C ASN A 42 -2.56 -25.90 24.57
N ARG A 43 -2.16 -25.20 23.51
CA ARG A 43 -2.73 -23.90 23.20
C ARG A 43 -4.09 -24.04 22.52
N LYS A 44 -5.11 -23.45 23.09
CA LYS A 44 -6.39 -23.21 22.42
C LYS A 44 -6.14 -22.44 21.12
N PRO A 45 -6.92 -22.68 20.04
CA PRO A 45 -6.83 -21.89 18.82
C PRO A 45 -6.80 -20.40 19.17
N SER A 46 -5.83 -19.67 18.64
CA SER A 46 -5.75 -18.23 18.87
C SER A 46 -7.05 -17.56 18.44
N ALA A 47 -7.57 -16.66 19.28
CA ALA A 47 -8.72 -15.84 18.97
C ALA A 47 -8.61 -15.22 17.55
N PRO A 48 -9.75 -14.98 16.87
CA PRO A 48 -9.73 -14.29 15.58
C PRO A 48 -8.88 -13.02 15.69
N LYS A 49 -8.04 -12.80 14.70
CA LYS A 49 -7.21 -11.58 14.67
C LYS A 49 -8.14 -10.38 14.57
N GLU A 50 -8.18 -9.57 15.60
CA GLU A 50 -8.93 -8.33 15.58
C GLU A 50 -8.22 -7.30 14.70
N GLY A 51 -9.01 -6.58 13.91
CA GLY A 51 -8.54 -5.42 13.17
C GLY A 51 -8.19 -4.30 14.15
N VAL A 52 -7.14 -3.56 13.84
CA VAL A 52 -6.66 -2.47 14.70
C VAL A 52 -6.52 -1.17 13.92
N ARG A 53 -6.78 -0.05 14.59
CA ARG A 53 -6.54 1.26 14.02
C ARG A 53 -5.05 1.45 13.74
N ALA A 54 -4.73 1.87 12.52
CA ALA A 54 -3.38 2.13 12.07
C ALA A 54 -3.37 3.15 10.93
N THR A 55 -2.21 3.71 10.64
CA THR A 55 -1.99 4.54 9.46
C THR A 55 -1.34 3.70 8.37
N ILE A 56 -1.94 3.67 7.19
CA ILE A 56 -1.41 3.01 6.00
C ILE A 56 -0.70 4.03 5.13
N CYS A 57 0.53 3.73 4.76
CA CYS A 57 1.36 4.55 3.87
C CYS A 57 1.67 3.77 2.59
N ILE A 58 1.37 4.36 1.45
CA ILE A 58 1.64 3.81 0.13
C ILE A 58 2.80 4.58 -0.48
N TYR A 59 3.83 3.85 -0.87
CA TYR A 59 5.03 4.35 -1.53
C TYR A 59 5.16 3.77 -2.93
N GLU A 60 5.91 4.41 -3.80
CA GLU A 60 6.42 3.77 -5.02
C GLU A 60 7.05 2.44 -4.63
N LEU A 61 7.06 1.47 -5.56
CA LEU A 61 7.64 0.14 -5.29
C LEU A 61 9.04 0.30 -4.68
N THR A 62 9.20 -0.15 -3.45
CA THR A 62 10.37 0.11 -2.61
C THR A 62 11.15 -1.17 -2.36
N ASN A 63 12.42 -1.15 -2.70
CA ASN A 63 13.35 -2.24 -2.42
C ASN A 63 13.99 -2.09 -1.03
N ILE A 64 14.44 -3.19 -0.45
CA ILE A 64 15.13 -3.20 0.85
C ILE A 64 16.38 -2.29 0.90
N SER A 65 17.00 -2.03 -0.25
CA SER A 65 18.14 -1.11 -0.37
C SER A 65 17.76 0.37 -0.31
N GLN A 66 16.47 0.69 -0.35
CA GLN A 66 15.92 2.05 -0.36
C GLN A 66 15.26 2.45 0.97
N VAL A 67 15.60 1.76 2.04
CA VAL A 67 15.07 2.02 3.38
C VAL A 67 16.16 1.93 4.43
N ASP A 68 15.96 2.62 5.55
CA ASP A 68 16.81 2.51 6.74
C ASP A 68 16.12 1.59 7.74
N ARG A 69 16.69 0.41 7.94
CA ARG A 69 16.16 -0.63 8.80
C ARG A 69 16.52 -0.40 10.26
N VAL A 70 15.62 -0.71 11.16
CA VAL A 70 15.85 -0.67 12.61
C VAL A 70 16.02 -2.09 13.15
N GLY A 71 17.25 -2.45 13.54
CA GLY A 71 17.57 -3.76 14.09
C GLY A 71 17.27 -4.91 13.10
N ASP A 72 16.90 -6.08 13.62
CA ASP A 72 16.59 -7.28 12.83
C ASP A 72 15.11 -7.44 12.53
N ALA A 73 14.26 -6.66 13.15
CA ALA A 73 12.81 -6.69 12.93
C ALA A 73 12.41 -5.96 11.63
N PRO A 74 11.21 -6.25 11.08
CA PRO A 74 10.73 -5.62 9.85
C PRO A 74 10.21 -4.18 10.09
N TYR A 75 11.00 -3.40 10.82
CA TYR A 75 10.76 -1.98 11.07
C TYR A 75 11.77 -1.12 10.32
N TYR A 76 11.31 0.00 9.81
CA TYR A 76 12.08 0.94 9.03
C TYR A 76 11.90 2.35 9.58
N GLN A 77 13.00 3.08 9.72
CA GLN A 77 13.00 4.46 10.20
C GLN A 77 12.73 5.44 9.07
N SER A 78 13.27 5.17 7.89
CA SER A 78 13.15 6.03 6.71
C SER A 78 12.91 5.21 5.45
N ILE A 79 12.14 5.78 4.54
CA ILE A 79 11.84 5.22 3.23
C ILE A 79 12.25 6.27 2.20
N HIS A 80 13.17 5.91 1.29
CA HIS A 80 13.78 6.86 0.34
C HIS A 80 13.03 6.99 -0.99
N THR A 81 12.01 6.18 -1.21
CA THR A 81 11.09 6.33 -2.35
C THR A 81 10.00 7.35 -2.04
N ARG A 82 9.27 7.75 -3.05
CA ARG A 82 8.22 8.77 -2.92
C ARG A 82 6.96 8.18 -2.28
N MET A 83 6.43 8.86 -1.26
CA MET A 83 5.10 8.58 -0.73
C MET A 83 4.03 9.00 -1.73
N ILE A 84 3.14 8.08 -2.08
CA ILE A 84 2.03 8.30 -3.00
C ILE A 84 0.78 8.75 -2.25
N ARG A 85 0.44 8.05 -1.17
CA ARG A 85 -0.75 8.33 -0.36
C ARG A 85 -0.61 7.78 1.05
N GLN A 86 -1.33 8.41 1.97
CA GLN A 86 -1.46 7.97 3.36
C GLN A 86 -2.93 8.08 3.76
N ALA A 87 -3.42 7.12 4.56
CA ALA A 87 -4.75 7.16 5.16
C ALA A 87 -4.78 6.38 6.47
N ASP A 88 -5.65 6.80 7.38
CA ASP A 88 -5.93 6.07 8.60
C ASP A 88 -7.01 5.02 8.36
N THR A 89 -6.90 3.89 9.04
CA THR A 89 -7.95 2.88 9.08
C THR A 89 -9.06 3.29 10.04
N ASP A 90 -10.21 2.64 9.94
CA ASP A 90 -11.24 2.74 10.97
C ASP A 90 -10.84 1.97 12.25
N ASP A 91 -11.74 1.95 13.26
CA ASP A 91 -11.48 1.27 14.54
C ASP A 91 -11.37 -0.25 14.40
N LYS A 92 -11.86 -0.82 13.30
CA LYS A 92 -11.77 -2.24 12.95
C LYS A 92 -10.61 -2.55 12.00
N GLY A 93 -9.77 -1.56 11.73
CA GLY A 93 -8.60 -1.70 10.87
C GLY A 93 -8.90 -1.68 9.37
N HIS A 94 -10.14 -1.37 8.94
CA HIS A 94 -10.48 -1.32 7.52
C HIS A 94 -9.98 -0.05 6.86
N PHE A 95 -9.53 -0.18 5.62
CA PHE A 95 -9.15 0.96 4.77
C PHE A 95 -9.53 0.72 3.32
N LYS A 96 -9.73 1.82 2.60
CA LYS A 96 -9.93 1.85 1.15
C LYS A 96 -9.23 3.07 0.59
N MET A 97 -8.41 2.89 -0.44
CA MET A 97 -7.71 3.98 -1.12
C MET A 97 -7.81 3.83 -2.63
N LEU A 98 -8.18 4.90 -3.31
CA LEU A 98 -8.13 4.97 -4.77
C LEU A 98 -6.69 5.28 -5.18
N LEU A 99 -6.16 4.49 -6.10
CA LEU A 99 -4.79 4.60 -6.61
C LEU A 99 -4.77 4.40 -8.13
N PRO A 100 -3.88 5.08 -8.85
CA PRO A 100 -3.60 4.78 -10.25
C PRO A 100 -3.11 3.34 -10.44
N VAL A 101 -3.27 2.81 -11.66
CA VAL A 101 -2.65 1.53 -12.05
C VAL A 101 -1.15 1.59 -11.82
N GLY A 102 -0.58 0.56 -11.22
CA GLY A 102 0.85 0.46 -10.97
C GLY A 102 1.20 -0.50 -9.85
N GLN A 103 2.49 -0.56 -9.55
CA GLN A 103 3.05 -1.33 -8.45
C GLN A 103 3.52 -0.40 -7.34
N TYR A 104 3.19 -0.76 -6.12
CA TYR A 104 3.47 0.04 -4.93
C TYR A 104 3.98 -0.83 -3.80
N SER A 105 4.55 -0.19 -2.79
CA SER A 105 4.85 -0.81 -1.49
C SER A 105 3.92 -0.26 -0.42
N ILE A 106 3.37 -1.14 0.41
CA ILE A 106 2.47 -0.79 1.49
C ILE A 106 3.16 -0.93 2.85
N PHE A 107 3.12 0.12 3.64
CA PHE A 107 3.67 0.13 4.99
C PHE A 107 2.57 0.49 5.99
N THR A 108 2.65 -0.11 7.17
CA THR A 108 1.83 0.29 8.30
C THR A 108 2.69 1.15 9.25
N LYS A 109 2.23 2.34 9.54
CA LYS A 109 2.96 3.25 10.45
C LYS A 109 2.62 2.91 11.91
N LYS A 110 3.64 2.81 12.74
CA LYS A 110 3.53 2.64 14.18
C LYS A 110 4.45 3.63 14.89
N GLY A 111 3.87 4.70 15.45
CA GLY A 111 4.66 5.84 15.94
C GLY A 111 5.46 6.47 14.80
N ASP A 112 6.76 6.56 14.99
CA ASP A 112 7.69 7.12 13.98
C ASP A 112 8.29 6.06 13.04
N LEU A 113 7.92 4.79 13.22
CA LEU A 113 8.44 3.68 12.42
C LEU A 113 7.43 3.17 11.40
N PHE A 114 7.95 2.63 10.31
CA PHE A 114 7.20 1.95 9.26
C PHE A 114 7.40 0.44 9.39
N TYR A 115 6.33 -0.31 9.23
CA TYR A 115 6.35 -1.76 9.33
C TYR A 115 5.95 -2.40 8.00
N ALA A 116 6.75 -3.37 7.54
CA ALA A 116 6.44 -4.22 6.40
C ALA A 116 7.12 -5.58 6.55
N SER A 117 6.36 -6.62 6.84
CA SER A 117 6.90 -7.97 7.11
C SER A 117 7.07 -8.85 5.87
N ARG A 118 6.51 -8.45 4.73
CA ARG A 118 6.54 -9.24 3.49
C ARG A 118 7.59 -8.70 2.52
N ARG A 119 8.22 -9.59 1.79
CA ARG A 119 9.11 -9.27 0.66
C ARG A 119 8.84 -10.23 -0.49
N ASP A 120 9.07 -9.77 -1.70
CA ASP A 120 9.11 -10.63 -2.87
C ASP A 120 10.52 -11.18 -3.14
N GLU A 121 10.67 -11.98 -4.19
CA GLU A 121 11.95 -12.57 -4.59
C GLU A 121 12.99 -11.54 -5.03
N LYS A 122 12.54 -10.33 -5.42
CA LYS A 122 13.39 -9.20 -5.81
C LYS A 122 13.74 -8.29 -4.62
N ASN A 123 13.38 -8.67 -3.41
CA ASN A 123 13.54 -7.89 -2.18
C ASN A 123 12.73 -6.58 -2.14
N ASN A 124 11.63 -6.47 -2.91
CA ASN A 124 10.70 -5.37 -2.75
C ASN A 124 9.85 -5.59 -1.50
N LEU A 125 9.64 -4.53 -0.75
CA LEU A 125 8.94 -4.54 0.54
C LEU A 125 7.44 -4.45 0.32
N ALA A 126 6.70 -5.43 0.85
CA ALA A 126 5.25 -5.53 0.81
C ALA A 126 4.63 -5.04 -0.53
N PRO A 127 5.05 -5.62 -1.67
CA PRO A 127 4.59 -5.18 -2.97
C PRO A 127 3.10 -5.45 -3.15
N ILE A 128 2.41 -4.49 -3.75
CA ILE A 128 1.01 -4.56 -4.15
C ILE A 128 0.87 -4.08 -5.59
N GLU A 129 -0.10 -4.62 -6.30
CA GLU A 129 -0.41 -4.24 -7.67
C GLU A 129 -1.84 -3.70 -7.76
N VAL A 130 -1.99 -2.56 -8.40
CA VAL A 130 -3.29 -1.96 -8.72
C VAL A 130 -3.57 -2.15 -10.20
N LEU A 131 -4.65 -2.85 -10.48
CA LEU A 131 -5.10 -3.14 -11.84
C LEU A 131 -6.23 -2.18 -12.24
N SER A 132 -6.36 -1.94 -13.54
CA SER A 132 -7.38 -1.06 -14.09
C SER A 132 -8.80 -1.51 -13.73
N GLY A 133 -9.60 -0.60 -13.16
CA GLY A 133 -11.00 -0.83 -12.82
C GLY A 133 -11.23 -1.88 -11.72
N LYS A 134 -10.23 -2.17 -10.90
CA LYS A 134 -10.33 -3.18 -9.82
C LYS A 134 -9.83 -2.65 -8.49
N MET A 135 -10.46 -3.15 -7.42
CA MET A 135 -9.96 -2.99 -6.04
C MET A 135 -9.13 -4.22 -5.66
N THR A 136 -7.85 -4.01 -5.40
CA THR A 136 -6.95 -5.06 -4.91
C THR A 136 -7.15 -5.24 -3.42
N LYS A 137 -7.46 -6.46 -2.98
CA LYS A 137 -7.63 -6.80 -1.57
C LYS A 137 -6.29 -7.05 -0.90
N VAL A 138 -6.03 -6.35 0.20
CA VAL A 138 -4.76 -6.40 0.93
C VAL A 138 -5.01 -6.75 2.39
N LYS A 139 -4.16 -7.62 2.94
CA LYS A 139 -4.12 -7.92 4.37
C LYS A 139 -2.81 -7.41 4.94
N CYS A 140 -2.87 -6.46 5.84
CA CYS A 140 -1.71 -5.93 6.55
C CYS A 140 -1.69 -6.46 7.97
N SER A 141 -0.50 -6.57 8.54
CA SER A 141 -0.32 -6.91 9.94
C SER A 141 0.60 -5.90 10.60
N VAL A 142 0.40 -5.67 11.90
CA VAL A 142 1.29 -4.89 12.74
C VAL A 142 1.51 -5.66 14.05
N GLU A 143 2.72 -5.67 14.55
CA GLU A 143 2.98 -6.30 15.85
C GLU A 143 2.45 -5.40 16.98
N SER A 144 1.68 -6.00 17.91
CA SER A 144 1.06 -5.27 19.02
C SER A 144 2.06 -4.92 20.14
N ASP A 145 3.12 -5.70 20.31
CA ASP A 145 3.92 -5.69 21.54
C ASP A 145 5.41 -5.37 21.34
N HIS A 146 5.82 -4.90 20.17
CA HIS A 146 7.21 -4.48 20.00
C HIS A 146 7.43 -3.10 20.60
N LYS A 147 7.88 -3.05 21.87
CA LYS A 147 8.54 -1.85 22.41
C LYS A 147 9.89 -1.74 21.68
N PRO A 148 10.19 -0.60 21.03
CA PRO A 148 11.52 -0.40 20.49
C PRO A 148 12.53 -0.57 21.64
N VAL A 149 13.46 -1.50 21.47
CA VAL A 149 14.62 -1.62 22.35
C VAL A 149 15.59 -0.55 21.87
N TYR A 150 15.74 0.50 22.66
CA TYR A 150 16.75 1.52 22.46
C TYR A 150 18.10 1.01 22.89
#